data_40f0b552999192ba0e06b2748e4401e0
#
_entry.id   40f0b552999192ba0e06b2748e4401e0
#
_cell.length_a   1.000
_cell.length_b   1.000
_cell.length_c   1.000
_cell.angle_alpha   90.00
_cell.angle_beta   90.00
_cell.angle_gamma   90.00
#
_symmetry.space_group_name_H-M   'P 1'
#
loop_
_entity.id
_entity.type
_entity.pdbx_description
1 polymer ?
#
loop_
_entity_poly.entity_id
_entity_poly.type
_entity_poly.pdbx_seq_one_letter_code
_entity_poly.pdbx_strand_id
1 'polypeptide(L)'
;LKIRPYEGGEPIAFAFNASQAILHRRLEQQRAETGRIRALVLKGRRMGISTYVGARFYHRATWRRGVRVYILTHEQEATDTLFGMVERFHEHTPFWLRPELGESNAKTLAFSGLDSEYRVGTAGTKGTGRGQGFHLFHGSEVAFWPNAPTHFAGAVQAVSKAPGTEVILESTANGMGNQFHERWQRAEAGDGEYCAIFLPWFWEPRYRDVVPPGFELDDEDLEYMAAWKLDLEQMAWRRNTTAELGDPLMFKQEYPATAAEAFQNTGHDSYIKPEVVLRARKRVGLEGRGRLVLGVDPKRFGDDRFAIAWRRSRVVEKVQSYVGKIGTVEGANLVRKIIDADRPVRVFIDLGGTGAGVYDILVDWGYGHAGDKGDIVRGVDFGGAPQGDAEYSDVDGKPMAGPRNRRAEMWMRSNLWLLEPGGASIPDSDALQTDACAPGFTYDMQQRLLLESKEHMRARGVRSPDEWDAIALTFAEPIGSTDNERTRPRAPPGGWQSA
;
A
#
# COMPACT_ATOMS: atom_id res chain seq x y z
N LEU A 1 21.29 -27.55 13.82
CA LEU A 1 19.88 -27.56 13.47
C LEU A 1 19.65 -28.28 12.14
N LYS A 2 18.45 -28.85 11.94
CA LYS A 2 18.06 -29.46 10.67
C LYS A 2 16.79 -28.83 10.12
N ILE A 3 16.70 -28.75 8.79
CA ILE A 3 15.56 -28.20 8.04
C ILE A 3 15.05 -29.24 7.04
N ARG A 4 13.78 -29.15 6.64
CA ARG A 4 13.26 -29.89 5.48
C ARG A 4 13.80 -29.25 4.20
N PRO A 5 14.37 -30.03 3.26
CA PRO A 5 14.69 -29.53 1.94
C PRO A 5 13.41 -29.08 1.22
N TYR A 6 13.53 -28.14 0.30
CA TYR A 6 12.40 -27.66 -0.51
C TYR A 6 11.83 -28.78 -1.41
N GLU A 7 12.72 -29.59 -1.95
CA GLU A 7 12.40 -30.71 -2.85
C GLU A 7 11.83 -31.93 -2.11
N GLY A 8 11.70 -31.84 -0.79
CA GLY A 8 11.31 -32.96 0.05
C GLY A 8 12.51 -33.82 0.45
N GLY A 9 12.25 -34.96 1.11
CA GLY A 9 13.27 -35.88 1.58
C GLY A 9 13.63 -35.72 3.05
N GLU A 10 14.77 -36.32 3.46
CA GLU A 10 15.24 -36.30 4.83
C GLU A 10 15.73 -34.92 5.29
N PRO A 11 15.55 -34.56 6.57
CA PRO A 11 16.03 -33.29 7.11
C PRO A 11 17.54 -33.11 6.95
N ILE A 12 17.97 -32.04 6.34
CA ILE A 12 19.37 -31.69 6.11
C ILE A 12 19.89 -30.68 7.15
N ALA A 13 21.21 -30.58 7.30
CA ALA A 13 21.83 -29.57 8.14
C ALA A 13 21.48 -28.16 7.66
N PHE A 14 21.12 -27.28 8.58
CA PHE A 14 20.86 -25.87 8.27
C PHE A 14 22.17 -25.14 8.00
N ALA A 15 22.34 -24.67 6.79
CA ALA A 15 23.40 -23.76 6.38
C ALA A 15 22.77 -22.51 5.76
N PHE A 16 23.41 -21.35 5.94
CA PHE A 16 22.89 -20.10 5.36
C PHE A 16 23.02 -20.10 3.83
N ASN A 17 21.93 -19.73 3.15
CA ASN A 17 22.03 -19.30 1.76
C ASN A 17 22.59 -17.87 1.66
N ALA A 18 22.81 -17.36 0.45
CA ALA A 18 23.38 -16.05 0.22
C ALA A 18 22.55 -14.92 0.89
N SER A 19 21.23 -14.93 0.73
CA SER A 19 20.31 -13.95 1.29
C SER A 19 20.31 -13.96 2.82
N GLN A 20 20.30 -15.14 3.42
CA GLN A 20 20.38 -15.33 4.87
C GLN A 20 21.72 -14.84 5.43
N ALA A 21 22.84 -15.10 4.73
CA ALA A 21 24.16 -14.64 5.14
C ALA A 21 24.28 -13.10 5.09
N ILE A 22 23.69 -12.46 4.09
CA ILE A 22 23.62 -11.00 4.00
C ILE A 22 22.74 -10.43 5.13
N LEU A 23 21.54 -11.00 5.33
CA LEU A 23 20.67 -10.61 6.42
C LEU A 23 21.39 -10.73 7.78
N HIS A 24 22.05 -11.88 8.02
CA HIS A 24 22.79 -12.10 9.25
C HIS A 24 23.83 -11.01 9.51
N ARG A 25 24.63 -10.67 8.53
CA ARG A 25 25.66 -9.60 8.64
C ARG A 25 25.04 -8.24 8.99
N ARG A 26 23.95 -7.86 8.32
CA ARG A 26 23.25 -6.60 8.56
C ARG A 26 22.64 -6.54 9.97
N LEU A 27 22.05 -7.62 10.44
CA LEU A 27 21.50 -7.72 11.80
C LEU A 27 22.61 -7.66 12.87
N GLU A 28 23.72 -8.38 12.65
CA GLU A 28 24.85 -8.34 13.60
C GLU A 28 25.54 -6.97 13.61
N GLN A 29 25.61 -6.30 12.46
CA GLN A 29 26.09 -4.91 12.39
C GLN A 29 25.24 -3.98 13.25
N GLN A 30 23.91 -3.99 13.06
CA GLN A 30 23.01 -3.16 13.87
C GLN A 30 23.13 -3.50 15.36
N ARG A 31 23.25 -4.79 15.70
CA ARG A 31 23.44 -5.22 17.08
C ARG A 31 24.74 -4.68 17.69
N ALA A 32 25.83 -4.68 16.94
CA ALA A 32 27.11 -4.15 17.40
C ALA A 32 27.05 -2.63 17.62
N GLU A 33 26.34 -1.90 16.74
CA GLU A 33 26.22 -0.44 16.79
C GLU A 33 25.27 0.05 17.91
N THR A 34 24.13 -0.67 18.10
CA THR A 34 23.03 -0.18 18.96
C THR A 34 22.75 -1.05 20.18
N GLY A 35 23.40 -2.21 20.29
CA GLY A 35 23.14 -3.22 21.32
C GLY A 35 21.86 -4.05 21.11
N ARG A 36 21.02 -3.72 20.12
CA ARG A 36 19.72 -4.36 19.83
C ARG A 36 19.47 -4.46 18.34
N ILE A 37 18.41 -5.22 17.96
CA ILE A 37 17.98 -5.32 16.57
C ILE A 37 16.55 -4.81 16.42
N ARG A 38 16.35 -3.94 15.43
CA ARG A 38 15.07 -3.46 14.94
C ARG A 38 15.16 -3.46 13.41
N ALA A 39 14.62 -4.49 12.77
CA ALA A 39 14.77 -4.69 11.34
C ALA A 39 13.43 -4.86 10.62
N LEU A 40 13.31 -4.20 9.48
CA LEU A 40 12.29 -4.44 8.46
C LEU A 40 12.96 -5.13 7.29
N VAL A 41 12.47 -6.32 6.92
CA VAL A 41 13.05 -7.13 5.85
C VAL A 41 12.01 -7.27 4.73
N LEU A 42 12.23 -6.56 3.64
CA LEU A 42 11.47 -6.72 2.40
C LEU A 42 12.22 -7.71 1.51
N LYS A 43 11.58 -8.75 1.06
CA LYS A 43 12.21 -9.89 0.42
C LYS A 43 11.40 -10.44 -0.74
N GLY A 44 12.05 -11.15 -1.64
CA GLY A 44 11.37 -12.08 -2.54
C GLY A 44 10.75 -13.27 -1.78
N ARG A 45 9.75 -13.89 -2.38
CA ARG A 45 9.06 -15.05 -1.82
C ARG A 45 10.04 -16.22 -1.64
N ARG A 46 9.83 -17.07 -0.61
CA ARG A 46 10.55 -18.35 -0.35
C ARG A 46 12.08 -18.28 -0.29
N MET A 47 12.66 -17.16 0.10
CA MET A 47 14.11 -17.01 0.30
C MET A 47 14.62 -17.59 1.63
N GLY A 48 13.78 -18.26 2.39
CA GLY A 48 14.14 -18.93 3.65
C GLY A 48 14.36 -17.98 4.84
N ILE A 49 13.87 -16.75 4.77
CA ILE A 49 14.09 -15.74 5.81
C ILE A 49 13.42 -16.12 7.13
N SER A 50 12.18 -16.58 7.09
CA SER A 50 11.46 -17.07 8.30
C SER A 50 12.19 -18.25 8.94
N THR A 51 12.82 -19.13 8.13
CA THR A 51 13.66 -20.25 8.62
C THR A 51 14.89 -19.72 9.35
N TYR A 52 15.56 -18.71 8.78
CA TYR A 52 16.71 -18.08 9.43
C TYR A 52 16.34 -17.43 10.77
N VAL A 53 15.27 -16.63 10.80
CA VAL A 53 14.83 -15.96 12.03
C VAL A 53 14.41 -16.98 13.09
N GLY A 54 13.65 -18.01 12.68
CA GLY A 54 13.26 -19.12 13.57
C GLY A 54 14.46 -19.84 14.18
N ALA A 55 15.46 -20.20 13.37
CA ALA A 55 16.69 -20.84 13.82
C ALA A 55 17.51 -19.93 14.76
N ARG A 56 17.64 -18.65 14.41
CA ARG A 56 18.31 -17.62 15.22
C ARG A 56 17.67 -17.50 16.61
N PHE A 57 16.35 -17.40 16.66
CA PHE A 57 15.64 -17.21 17.92
C PHE A 57 15.59 -18.49 18.75
N TYR A 58 15.44 -19.65 18.10
CA TYR A 58 15.57 -20.95 18.79
C TYR A 58 16.94 -21.09 19.44
N HIS A 59 18.03 -20.81 18.72
CA HIS A 59 19.37 -20.83 19.28
C HIS A 59 19.49 -19.93 20.49
N ARG A 60 18.94 -18.69 20.45
CA ARG A 60 19.02 -17.77 21.58
C ARG A 60 18.20 -18.23 22.79
N ALA A 61 17.02 -18.80 22.56
CA ALA A 61 16.16 -19.33 23.62
C ALA A 61 16.73 -20.54 24.31
N THR A 62 17.54 -21.35 23.60
CA THR A 62 18.12 -22.59 24.12
C THR A 62 19.55 -22.45 24.67
N TRP A 63 20.20 -21.28 24.45
CA TRP A 63 21.55 -21.00 24.95
C TRP A 63 21.61 -19.89 26.00
N ARG A 64 20.48 -19.28 26.34
CA ARG A 64 20.40 -18.21 27.35
C ARG A 64 19.22 -18.47 28.27
N ARG A 65 19.36 -18.02 29.52
CA ARG A 65 18.29 -18.10 30.51
C ARG A 65 17.34 -16.91 30.40
N GLY A 66 16.07 -17.12 30.69
CA GLY A 66 15.04 -16.08 30.80
C GLY A 66 14.64 -15.45 29.46
N VAL A 67 14.87 -16.13 28.31
CA VAL A 67 14.56 -15.57 26.99
C VAL A 67 13.14 -15.92 26.58
N ARG A 68 12.33 -14.90 26.32
CA ARG A 68 10.95 -15.03 25.82
C ARG A 68 10.90 -14.65 24.35
N VAL A 69 10.55 -15.61 23.51
CA VAL A 69 10.39 -15.47 22.06
C VAL A 69 8.92 -15.44 21.71
N TYR A 70 8.53 -14.55 20.81
CA TYR A 70 7.20 -14.55 20.23
C TYR A 70 7.24 -14.40 18.71
N ILE A 71 6.56 -15.31 17.99
CA ILE A 71 6.30 -15.20 16.56
C ILE A 71 4.83 -14.82 16.35
N LEU A 72 4.60 -13.87 15.46
CA LEU A 72 3.27 -13.50 14.99
C LEU A 72 3.21 -13.62 13.48
N THR A 73 2.24 -14.39 12.97
CA THR A 73 2.01 -14.63 11.54
C THR A 73 0.66 -14.08 11.10
N HIS A 74 0.43 -13.97 9.80
CA HIS A 74 -0.81 -13.42 9.24
C HIS A 74 -1.99 -14.40 9.33
N GLU A 75 -1.76 -15.72 9.29
CA GLU A 75 -2.80 -16.76 9.30
C GLU A 75 -2.39 -18.00 10.10
N GLN A 76 -3.37 -18.86 10.42
CA GLN A 76 -3.16 -20.03 11.29
C GLN A 76 -2.25 -21.08 10.65
N GLU A 77 -2.38 -21.37 9.35
CA GLU A 77 -1.56 -22.35 8.66
C GLU A 77 -0.06 -21.96 8.67
N ALA A 78 0.23 -20.66 8.48
CA ALA A 78 1.59 -20.14 8.61
C ALA A 78 2.10 -20.26 10.05
N THR A 79 1.24 -20.04 11.06
CA THR A 79 1.58 -20.24 12.47
C THR A 79 2.01 -21.68 12.74
N ASP A 80 1.21 -22.64 12.30
CA ASP A 80 1.46 -24.07 12.53
C ASP A 80 2.72 -24.53 11.77
N THR A 81 2.94 -24.04 10.57
CA THR A 81 4.14 -24.32 9.77
C THR A 81 5.40 -23.82 10.45
N LEU A 82 5.43 -22.57 10.92
CA LEU A 82 6.59 -22.00 11.61
C LEU A 82 6.84 -22.66 12.97
N PHE A 83 5.78 -23.02 13.69
CA PHE A 83 5.92 -23.72 14.95
C PHE A 83 6.49 -25.13 14.75
N GLY A 84 5.95 -25.92 13.83
CA GLY A 84 6.46 -27.25 13.49
C GLY A 84 7.91 -27.24 12.96
N MET A 85 8.36 -26.11 12.38
CA MET A 85 9.77 -25.94 12.04
C MET A 85 10.64 -25.81 13.30
N VAL A 86 10.20 -25.06 14.30
CA VAL A 86 10.93 -24.88 15.57
C VAL A 86 10.93 -26.17 16.39
N GLU A 87 9.83 -26.93 16.43
CA GLU A 87 9.76 -28.26 17.03
C GLU A 87 10.81 -29.18 16.40
N ARG A 88 10.93 -29.16 15.07
CA ARG A 88 11.95 -29.95 14.36
C ARG A 88 13.38 -29.52 14.71
N PHE A 89 13.63 -28.23 14.91
CA PHE A 89 14.94 -27.79 15.41
C PHE A 89 15.24 -28.44 16.76
N HIS A 90 14.25 -28.48 17.64
CA HIS A 90 14.38 -29.09 18.94
C HIS A 90 14.62 -30.60 18.86
N GLU A 91 13.81 -31.33 18.10
CA GLU A 91 13.91 -32.80 17.92
C GLU A 91 15.27 -33.22 17.37
N HIS A 92 15.82 -32.46 16.41
CA HIS A 92 17.11 -32.78 15.78
C HIS A 92 18.32 -32.09 16.45
N THR A 93 18.13 -31.37 17.54
CA THR A 93 19.26 -30.90 18.36
C THR A 93 19.85 -32.11 19.11
N PRO A 94 21.18 -32.32 19.06
CA PRO A 94 21.84 -33.39 19.79
C PRO A 94 21.42 -33.44 21.26
N PHE A 95 21.17 -34.62 21.81
CA PHE A 95 20.55 -34.76 23.14
C PHE A 95 21.33 -34.05 24.26
N TRP A 96 22.66 -33.95 24.15
CA TRP A 96 23.54 -33.28 25.13
C TRP A 96 23.50 -31.73 25.02
N LEU A 97 22.94 -31.17 23.92
CA LEU A 97 22.73 -29.73 23.72
C LEU A 97 21.26 -29.35 23.82
N ARG A 98 20.38 -30.34 23.83
CA ARG A 98 18.94 -30.13 23.78
C ARG A 98 18.40 -29.88 25.20
N PRO A 99 17.86 -28.68 25.50
CA PRO A 99 17.27 -28.40 26.78
C PRO A 99 16.01 -29.26 26.98
N GLU A 100 15.73 -29.61 28.22
CA GLU A 100 14.49 -30.31 28.59
C GLU A 100 13.28 -29.39 28.35
N LEU A 101 12.21 -30.00 27.81
CA LEU A 101 10.92 -29.34 27.69
C LEU A 101 10.17 -29.39 29.02
N GLY A 102 9.62 -28.26 29.41
CA GLY A 102 8.61 -28.18 30.48
C GLY A 102 7.20 -28.37 29.92
N GLU A 103 6.23 -27.66 30.50
CA GLU A 103 4.87 -27.60 30.00
C GLU A 103 4.84 -26.98 28.61
N SER A 104 4.64 -27.81 27.58
CA SER A 104 4.60 -27.42 26.20
C SER A 104 3.23 -27.76 25.60
N ASN A 105 2.76 -26.93 24.67
CA ASN A 105 1.48 -27.13 23.99
C ASN A 105 1.61 -26.75 22.52
N ALA A 106 0.53 -26.83 21.75
CA ALA A 106 0.48 -26.55 20.32
C ALA A 106 0.93 -25.11 19.91
N LYS A 107 1.23 -24.22 20.86
CA LYS A 107 1.65 -22.84 20.62
C LYS A 107 2.84 -22.40 21.45
N THR A 108 3.39 -23.27 22.29
CA THR A 108 4.46 -22.90 23.22
C THR A 108 5.41 -24.07 23.44
N LEU A 109 6.71 -23.83 23.27
CA LEU A 109 7.78 -24.66 23.77
C LEU A 109 8.39 -23.96 24.97
N ALA A 110 8.24 -24.54 26.16
CA ALA A 110 8.87 -24.04 27.40
C ALA A 110 10.13 -24.88 27.71
N PHE A 111 11.23 -24.20 28.00
CA PHE A 111 12.52 -24.80 28.36
C PHE A 111 12.74 -24.61 29.85
N SER A 112 12.23 -25.59 30.65
CA SER A 112 12.12 -25.46 32.12
C SER A 112 13.45 -25.19 32.82
N GLY A 113 14.54 -25.84 32.39
CA GLY A 113 15.87 -25.65 32.97
C GLY A 113 16.50 -24.26 32.66
N LEU A 114 15.93 -23.50 31.69
CA LEU A 114 16.44 -22.20 31.25
C LEU A 114 15.49 -21.05 31.62
N ASP A 115 14.30 -21.30 32.13
CA ASP A 115 13.24 -20.29 32.28
C ASP A 115 13.02 -19.49 30.99
N SER A 116 13.06 -20.17 29.85
CA SER A 116 12.93 -19.60 28.52
C SER A 116 11.74 -20.21 27.80
N GLU A 117 11.15 -19.46 26.90
CA GLU A 117 9.97 -19.93 26.13
C GLU A 117 10.00 -19.44 24.67
N TYR A 118 9.43 -20.28 23.81
CA TYR A 118 9.21 -19.97 22.39
C TYR A 118 7.72 -20.10 22.07
N ARG A 119 7.07 -18.99 21.75
CA ARG A 119 5.61 -18.94 21.54
C ARG A 119 5.27 -18.45 20.14
N VAL A 120 4.12 -18.93 19.66
CA VAL A 120 3.58 -18.50 18.36
C VAL A 120 2.13 -18.01 18.51
N GLY A 121 1.72 -17.11 17.59
CA GLY A 121 0.36 -16.61 17.53
C GLY A 121 -0.01 -16.16 16.12
N THR A 122 -1.32 -15.96 15.91
CA THR A 122 -1.89 -15.51 14.62
C THR A 122 -2.48 -14.13 14.77
N ALA A 123 -2.23 -13.24 13.82
CA ALA A 123 -2.64 -11.83 13.85
C ALA A 123 -4.16 -11.61 13.82
N GLY A 124 -4.96 -12.56 13.34
CA GLY A 124 -6.43 -12.48 13.35
C GLY A 124 -7.08 -12.66 14.71
N THR A 125 -6.35 -13.08 15.74
CA THR A 125 -6.90 -13.42 17.07
C THR A 125 -6.86 -12.20 17.99
N LYS A 126 -7.99 -11.85 18.63
CA LYS A 126 -8.06 -10.73 19.59
C LYS A 126 -7.14 -10.97 20.78
N GLY A 127 -6.37 -9.93 21.15
CA GLY A 127 -5.57 -9.93 22.39
C GLY A 127 -4.22 -10.63 22.30
N THR A 128 -3.76 -11.07 21.14
CA THR A 128 -2.44 -11.71 20.96
C THR A 128 -1.30 -10.79 21.41
N GLY A 129 -0.48 -11.25 22.36
CA GLY A 129 0.74 -10.59 22.81
C GLY A 129 0.57 -9.44 23.81
N ARG A 130 -0.64 -9.09 24.25
CA ARG A 130 -0.85 -8.08 25.30
C ARG A 130 -0.59 -8.66 26.70
N GLY A 131 0.11 -7.88 27.54
CA GLY A 131 0.33 -8.24 28.95
C GLY A 131 1.54 -9.11 29.24
N GLN A 132 2.36 -9.46 28.25
CA GLN A 132 3.61 -10.21 28.43
C GLN A 132 4.78 -9.46 27.78
N GLY A 133 5.92 -9.38 28.49
CA GLY A 133 7.15 -8.83 27.92
C GLY A 133 7.90 -9.87 27.12
N PHE A 134 8.37 -9.50 25.93
CA PHE A 134 9.19 -10.35 25.05
C PHE A 134 10.60 -9.77 24.89
N HIS A 135 11.56 -10.64 24.61
CA HIS A 135 12.94 -10.27 24.30
C HIS A 135 13.20 -10.35 22.80
N LEU A 136 12.59 -11.33 22.14
CA LEU A 136 12.75 -11.60 20.70
C LEU A 136 11.38 -11.68 20.06
N PHE A 137 11.15 -10.89 19.05
CA PHE A 137 9.89 -10.82 18.32
C PHE A 137 10.12 -11.01 16.82
N HIS A 138 9.42 -11.98 16.24
CA HIS A 138 9.39 -12.21 14.80
C HIS A 138 7.99 -11.93 14.25
N GLY A 139 7.85 -10.91 13.42
CA GLY A 139 6.66 -10.68 12.61
C GLY A 139 6.88 -11.28 11.22
N SER A 140 6.10 -12.30 10.87
CA SER A 140 6.15 -12.94 9.55
C SER A 140 4.97 -12.51 8.69
N GLU A 141 5.25 -12.18 7.42
CA GLU A 141 4.30 -11.68 6.42
C GLU A 141 3.48 -10.46 6.93
N VAL A 142 4.21 -9.48 7.48
CA VAL A 142 3.65 -8.30 8.17
C VAL A 142 2.77 -7.43 7.27
N ALA A 143 3.06 -7.37 5.97
CA ALA A 143 2.26 -6.61 5.01
C ALA A 143 0.83 -7.18 4.85
N PHE A 144 0.61 -8.44 5.26
CA PHE A 144 -0.67 -9.15 5.17
C PHE A 144 -1.40 -9.24 6.53
N TRP A 145 -0.90 -8.62 7.59
CA TRP A 145 -1.54 -8.72 8.90
C TRP A 145 -2.88 -7.98 8.93
N PRO A 146 -3.99 -8.67 9.26
CA PRO A 146 -5.24 -8.00 9.56
C PRO A 146 -5.07 -7.14 10.82
N ASN A 147 -5.66 -5.94 10.84
CA ASN A 147 -5.58 -5.00 11.97
C ASN A 147 -4.14 -4.70 12.44
N ALA A 148 -3.19 -4.62 11.53
CA ALA A 148 -1.77 -4.40 11.82
C ALA A 148 -1.48 -3.29 12.85
N PRO A 149 -2.15 -2.10 12.85
CA PRO A 149 -1.92 -1.06 13.87
C PRO A 149 -2.11 -1.57 15.30
N THR A 150 -3.11 -2.43 15.53
CA THR A 150 -3.39 -3.02 16.87
C THR A 150 -2.26 -3.96 17.32
N HIS A 151 -1.71 -4.74 16.40
CA HIS A 151 -0.60 -5.66 16.71
C HIS A 151 0.70 -4.91 16.95
N PHE A 152 0.96 -3.83 16.20
CA PHE A 152 2.10 -2.95 16.46
C PHE A 152 2.01 -2.26 17.83
N ALA A 153 0.83 -1.74 18.19
CA ALA A 153 0.61 -1.11 19.48
C ALA A 153 0.63 -2.12 20.66
N GLY A 154 0.33 -3.38 20.40
CA GLY A 154 0.30 -4.45 21.42
C GLY A 154 1.61 -5.25 21.48
N ALA A 155 1.76 -6.21 20.58
CA ALA A 155 2.82 -7.21 20.64
C ALA A 155 4.23 -6.64 20.36
N VAL A 156 4.36 -5.74 19.37
CA VAL A 156 5.67 -5.15 19.05
C VAL A 156 6.17 -4.23 20.15
N GLN A 157 5.27 -3.42 20.73
CA GLN A 157 5.61 -2.55 21.86
C GLN A 157 5.89 -3.31 23.17
N ALA A 158 5.48 -4.59 23.26
CA ALA A 158 5.79 -5.44 24.41
C ALA A 158 7.28 -5.87 24.45
N VAL A 159 8.04 -5.62 23.38
CA VAL A 159 9.48 -5.91 23.36
C VAL A 159 10.24 -4.77 24.01
N SER A 160 10.99 -5.10 25.07
CA SER A 160 11.85 -4.15 25.77
C SER A 160 12.88 -3.49 24.85
N LYS A 161 13.25 -2.24 25.14
CA LYS A 161 14.37 -1.54 24.47
C LYS A 161 15.75 -1.89 25.05
N ALA A 162 15.83 -2.85 25.95
CA ALA A 162 17.08 -3.28 26.57
C ALA A 162 18.07 -3.86 25.54
N PRO A 163 19.38 -3.78 25.79
CA PRO A 163 20.37 -4.48 24.97
C PRO A 163 20.09 -5.98 24.87
N GLY A 164 20.35 -6.54 23.69
CA GLY A 164 20.13 -7.95 23.40
C GLY A 164 18.71 -8.30 22.94
N THR A 165 17.79 -7.34 22.89
CA THR A 165 16.44 -7.55 22.35
C THR A 165 16.40 -7.43 20.83
N GLU A 166 15.52 -8.19 20.17
CA GLU A 166 15.40 -8.19 18.72
C GLU A 166 13.93 -8.13 18.27
N VAL A 167 13.65 -7.26 17.32
CA VAL A 167 12.39 -7.23 16.55
C VAL A 167 12.75 -7.34 15.08
N ILE A 168 12.34 -8.43 14.46
CA ILE A 168 12.54 -8.68 13.03
C ILE A 168 11.18 -8.84 12.39
N LEU A 169 10.85 -7.94 11.47
CA LEU A 169 9.59 -7.88 10.74
C LEU A 169 9.88 -8.17 9.28
N GLU A 170 9.38 -9.26 8.74
CA GLU A 170 9.65 -9.65 7.35
C GLU A 170 8.36 -9.84 6.55
N SER A 171 8.42 -9.49 5.27
CA SER A 171 7.31 -9.71 4.34
C SER A 171 7.77 -9.64 2.88
N THR A 172 7.00 -10.24 1.95
CA THR A 172 6.86 -9.70 0.61
C THR A 172 6.01 -8.43 0.68
N ALA A 173 5.99 -7.62 -0.39
CA ALA A 173 5.14 -6.45 -0.44
C ALA A 173 3.66 -6.84 -0.60
N ASN A 174 2.76 -5.99 -0.17
CA ASN A 174 1.33 -6.07 -0.41
C ASN A 174 0.80 -4.67 -0.77
N GLY A 175 1.37 -4.11 -1.83
CA GLY A 175 1.05 -2.77 -2.29
C GLY A 175 1.44 -1.65 -1.32
N MET A 176 1.02 -0.44 -1.66
CA MET A 176 1.28 0.78 -0.88
C MET A 176 0.19 1.02 0.18
N GLY A 177 0.52 1.83 1.20
CA GLY A 177 -0.44 2.36 2.18
C GLY A 177 -0.77 1.44 3.36
N ASN A 178 -0.23 0.23 3.42
CA ASN A 178 -0.31 -0.60 4.62
C ASN A 178 0.79 -0.28 5.64
N GLN A 179 0.64 -0.80 6.87
CA GLN A 179 1.57 -0.51 7.98
C GLN A 179 3.02 -0.95 7.71
N PHE A 180 3.24 -2.00 6.92
CA PHE A 180 4.58 -2.45 6.56
C PHE A 180 5.25 -1.45 5.60
N HIS A 181 4.52 -0.99 4.57
CA HIS A 181 4.99 0.01 3.63
C HIS A 181 5.32 1.35 4.31
N GLU A 182 4.43 1.87 5.17
CA GLU A 182 4.66 3.13 5.89
C GLU A 182 5.92 3.06 6.78
N ARG A 183 6.13 1.93 7.45
CA ARG A 183 7.31 1.71 8.29
C ARG A 183 8.57 1.51 7.45
N TRP A 184 8.44 0.84 6.29
CA TRP A 184 9.53 0.69 5.35
C TRP A 184 10.05 2.05 4.87
N GLN A 185 9.16 2.92 4.40
CA GLN A 185 9.54 4.28 3.94
C GLN A 185 10.26 5.08 5.04
N ARG A 186 9.77 5.01 6.28
CA ARG A 186 10.43 5.68 7.41
C ARG A 186 11.81 5.09 7.69
N ALA A 187 11.95 3.77 7.70
CA ALA A 187 13.22 3.10 7.94
C ALA A 187 14.22 3.37 6.80
N GLU A 188 13.77 3.41 5.55
CA GLU A 188 14.59 3.73 4.37
C GLU A 188 15.07 5.20 4.40
N ALA A 189 14.25 6.11 4.91
CA ALA A 189 14.61 7.50 5.16
C ALA A 189 15.52 7.70 6.41
N GLY A 190 15.81 6.63 7.16
CA GLY A 190 16.58 6.72 8.40
C GLY A 190 15.80 7.32 9.59
N ASP A 191 14.45 7.40 9.48
CA ASP A 191 13.60 7.91 10.54
C ASP A 191 13.23 6.79 11.52
N GLY A 192 13.81 6.83 12.71
CA GLY A 192 13.54 5.92 13.81
C GLY A 192 14.60 4.86 14.05
N GLU A 193 14.21 3.78 14.76
CA GLU A 193 15.13 2.72 15.23
C GLU A 193 15.30 1.57 14.24
N TYR A 194 14.40 1.46 13.25
CA TYR A 194 14.37 0.33 12.32
C TYR A 194 15.33 0.54 11.16
N CYS A 195 16.10 -0.50 10.83
CA CYS A 195 16.83 -0.55 9.57
C CYS A 195 16.02 -1.28 8.50
N ALA A 196 15.98 -0.72 7.30
CA ALA A 196 15.42 -1.35 6.12
C ALA A 196 16.47 -2.29 5.49
N ILE A 197 16.09 -3.55 5.25
CA ILE A 197 16.93 -4.56 4.61
C ILE A 197 16.14 -5.15 3.45
N PHE A 198 16.58 -4.84 2.23
CA PHE A 198 15.99 -5.36 1.01
C PHE A 198 16.79 -6.56 0.50
N LEU A 199 16.08 -7.63 0.09
CA LEU A 199 16.65 -8.87 -0.44
C LEU A 199 16.02 -9.17 -1.81
N PRO A 200 16.67 -8.84 -2.93
CA PRO A 200 16.15 -9.06 -4.27
C PRO A 200 16.06 -10.54 -4.62
N TRP A 201 15.11 -10.91 -5.47
CA TRP A 201 14.79 -12.28 -5.82
C TRP A 201 15.99 -13.06 -6.39
N PHE A 202 16.80 -12.40 -7.19
CA PHE A 202 17.92 -13.04 -7.91
C PHE A 202 19.11 -13.44 -7.01
N TRP A 203 19.06 -13.16 -5.71
CA TRP A 203 19.99 -13.71 -4.73
C TRP A 203 19.62 -15.11 -4.25
N GLU A 204 18.45 -15.63 -4.68
CA GLU A 204 18.07 -17.02 -4.41
C GLU A 204 18.59 -17.93 -5.53
N PRO A 205 19.57 -18.81 -5.25
CA PRO A 205 20.22 -19.63 -6.29
C PRO A 205 19.28 -20.58 -7.06
N ARG A 206 18.15 -20.93 -6.48
CA ARG A 206 17.16 -21.86 -7.07
C ARG A 206 16.24 -21.20 -8.11
N TYR A 207 16.27 -19.87 -8.25
CA TYR A 207 15.43 -19.16 -9.20
C TYR A 207 16.11 -19.14 -10.58
N ARG A 208 16.16 -20.33 -11.19
CA ARG A 208 16.79 -20.61 -12.48
C ARG A 208 16.03 -21.72 -13.17
N ASP A 209 15.81 -21.56 -14.47
CA ASP A 209 15.22 -22.57 -15.32
C ASP A 209 16.15 -22.90 -16.47
N VAL A 210 15.99 -24.10 -17.05
CA VAL A 210 16.69 -24.48 -18.28
C VAL A 210 16.27 -23.54 -19.40
N VAL A 211 17.25 -22.96 -20.07
CA VAL A 211 17.00 -22.06 -21.22
C VAL A 211 16.48 -22.89 -22.39
N PRO A 212 15.23 -22.68 -22.87
CA PRO A 212 14.69 -23.45 -23.96
C PRO A 212 15.36 -23.08 -25.31
N PRO A 213 15.43 -24.01 -26.28
CA PRO A 213 15.93 -23.72 -27.62
C PRO A 213 15.14 -22.54 -28.25
N GLY A 214 15.85 -21.58 -28.83
CA GLY A 214 15.22 -20.40 -29.44
C GLY A 214 14.72 -19.35 -28.43
N PHE A 215 15.20 -19.36 -27.20
CA PHE A 215 14.88 -18.35 -26.20
C PHE A 215 15.53 -17.01 -26.59
N GLU A 216 14.71 -16.08 -27.02
CA GLU A 216 15.11 -14.72 -27.38
C GLU A 216 14.61 -13.73 -26.31
N LEU A 217 15.43 -12.74 -25.99
CA LEU A 217 15.11 -11.64 -25.09
C LEU A 217 14.76 -10.41 -25.95
N ASP A 218 13.70 -9.70 -25.57
CA ASP A 218 13.40 -8.40 -26.13
C ASP A 218 14.29 -7.30 -25.52
N ASP A 219 14.16 -6.08 -26.01
CA ASP A 219 14.99 -4.95 -25.55
C ASP A 219 14.79 -4.66 -24.06
N GLU A 220 13.56 -4.77 -23.52
CA GLU A 220 13.26 -4.58 -22.09
C GLU A 220 13.92 -5.67 -21.23
N ASP A 221 13.84 -6.93 -21.67
CA ASP A 221 14.49 -8.05 -21.00
C ASP A 221 16.04 -7.91 -21.00
N LEU A 222 16.62 -7.44 -22.11
CA LEU A 222 18.06 -7.19 -22.20
C LEU A 222 18.52 -6.08 -21.28
N GLU A 223 17.77 -4.98 -21.20
CA GLU A 223 18.04 -3.89 -20.26
C GLU A 223 17.92 -4.37 -18.80
N TYR A 224 16.88 -5.14 -18.47
CA TYR A 224 16.68 -5.69 -17.14
C TYR A 224 17.81 -6.65 -16.75
N MET A 225 18.18 -7.57 -17.65
CA MET A 225 19.28 -8.50 -17.46
C MET A 225 20.61 -7.78 -17.20
N ALA A 226 20.89 -6.74 -17.98
CA ALA A 226 22.10 -5.94 -17.84
C ALA A 226 22.13 -5.13 -16.54
N ALA A 227 21.01 -4.51 -16.17
CA ALA A 227 20.89 -3.69 -14.95
C ALA A 227 21.17 -4.49 -13.68
N TRP A 228 20.72 -5.74 -13.62
CA TRP A 228 20.84 -6.60 -12.43
C TRP A 228 21.91 -7.67 -12.57
N LYS A 229 22.64 -7.70 -13.70
CA LYS A 229 23.70 -8.68 -14.00
C LYS A 229 23.19 -10.12 -13.90
N LEU A 230 22.01 -10.36 -14.46
CA LEU A 230 21.39 -11.67 -14.50
C LEU A 230 21.95 -12.50 -15.65
N ASP A 231 21.76 -13.81 -15.57
CA ASP A 231 22.07 -14.74 -16.66
C ASP A 231 20.78 -15.26 -17.35
N LEU A 232 20.96 -16.01 -18.43
CA LEU A 232 19.83 -16.51 -19.23
C LEU A 232 18.94 -17.48 -18.47
N GLU A 233 19.46 -18.28 -17.54
CA GLU A 233 18.67 -19.20 -16.72
C GLU A 233 17.75 -18.44 -15.76
N GLN A 234 18.23 -17.34 -15.18
CA GLN A 234 17.43 -16.44 -14.36
C GLN A 234 16.35 -15.71 -15.17
N MET A 235 16.68 -15.30 -16.41
CA MET A 235 15.69 -14.68 -17.30
C MET A 235 14.64 -15.68 -17.77
N ALA A 236 15.01 -16.94 -18.04
CA ALA A 236 14.07 -18.00 -18.36
C ALA A 236 13.11 -18.26 -17.18
N TRP A 237 13.65 -18.38 -15.98
CA TRP A 237 12.85 -18.53 -14.75
C TRP A 237 11.91 -17.34 -14.53
N ARG A 238 12.40 -16.10 -14.68
CA ARG A 238 11.60 -14.89 -14.56
C ARG A 238 10.41 -14.91 -15.52
N ARG A 239 10.65 -15.25 -16.80
CA ARG A 239 9.60 -15.32 -17.83
C ARG A 239 8.57 -16.39 -17.52
N ASN A 240 9.00 -17.60 -17.16
CA ASN A 240 8.12 -18.70 -16.81
C ASN A 240 7.26 -18.37 -15.57
N THR A 241 7.90 -17.88 -14.51
CA THR A 241 7.19 -17.48 -13.27
C THR A 241 6.23 -16.32 -13.51
N THR A 242 6.58 -15.34 -14.36
CA THR A 242 5.67 -14.26 -14.73
C THR A 242 4.45 -14.80 -15.48
N ALA A 243 4.64 -15.75 -16.40
CA ALA A 243 3.55 -16.39 -17.11
C ALA A 243 2.64 -17.22 -16.19
N GLU A 244 3.21 -17.94 -15.22
CA GLU A 244 2.46 -18.70 -14.20
C GLU A 244 1.64 -17.79 -13.29
N LEU A 245 2.16 -16.63 -12.89
CA LEU A 245 1.45 -15.64 -12.09
C LEU A 245 0.36 -14.90 -12.89
N GLY A 246 0.47 -14.90 -14.23
CA GLY A 246 -0.49 -14.26 -15.13
C GLY A 246 -0.45 -12.71 -15.13
N ASP A 247 0.39 -12.10 -14.31
CA ASP A 247 0.52 -10.65 -14.19
C ASP A 247 1.99 -10.25 -13.90
N PRO A 248 2.64 -9.45 -14.75
CA PRO A 248 3.99 -8.93 -14.52
C PRO A 248 4.12 -8.10 -13.23
N LEU A 249 3.05 -7.43 -12.80
CA LEU A 249 3.06 -6.68 -11.55
C LEU A 249 3.07 -7.61 -10.33
N MET A 250 2.39 -8.74 -10.39
CA MET A 250 2.48 -9.79 -9.36
C MET A 250 3.90 -10.34 -9.26
N PHE A 251 4.60 -10.51 -10.39
CA PHE A 251 6.01 -10.90 -10.34
C PHE A 251 6.85 -9.86 -9.57
N LYS A 252 6.69 -8.57 -9.88
CA LYS A 252 7.41 -7.48 -9.20
C LYS A 252 7.09 -7.41 -7.70
N GLN A 253 5.87 -7.75 -7.29
CA GLN A 253 5.48 -7.81 -5.87
C GLN A 253 6.13 -9.00 -5.16
N GLU A 254 6.01 -10.20 -5.72
CA GLU A 254 6.46 -11.44 -5.09
C GLU A 254 7.97 -11.68 -5.25
N TYR A 255 8.54 -11.22 -6.35
CA TYR A 255 9.94 -11.39 -6.74
C TYR A 255 10.58 -10.07 -7.19
N PRO A 256 10.67 -9.07 -6.30
CA PRO A 256 11.16 -7.74 -6.66
C PRO A 256 12.67 -7.73 -6.89
N ALA A 257 13.12 -6.90 -7.86
CA ALA A 257 14.52 -6.51 -8.01
C ALA A 257 14.85 -5.25 -7.19
N THR A 258 13.84 -4.41 -6.89
CA THR A 258 13.99 -3.23 -6.03
C THR A 258 12.84 -3.12 -5.04
N ALA A 259 13.07 -2.41 -3.92
CA ALA A 259 12.00 -2.10 -2.97
C ALA A 259 10.89 -1.25 -3.62
N ALA A 260 11.27 -0.32 -4.50
CA ALA A 260 10.32 0.57 -5.16
C ALA A 260 9.33 -0.21 -6.05
N GLU A 261 9.81 -1.17 -6.86
CA GLU A 261 8.92 -1.97 -7.71
C GLU A 261 8.04 -2.93 -6.91
N ALA A 262 8.54 -3.45 -5.76
CA ALA A 262 7.78 -4.35 -4.91
C ALA A 262 6.46 -3.73 -4.44
N PHE A 263 6.48 -2.46 -4.07
CA PHE A 263 5.31 -1.75 -3.57
C PHE A 263 4.39 -1.16 -4.65
N GLN A 264 4.80 -1.18 -5.92
CA GLN A 264 3.97 -0.63 -7.01
C GLN A 264 2.69 -1.43 -7.24
N ASN A 265 2.69 -2.71 -6.95
CA ASN A 265 1.47 -3.53 -7.01
C ASN A 265 0.68 -3.39 -5.71
N THR A 266 -0.62 -3.15 -5.82
CA THR A 266 -1.51 -3.03 -4.65
C THR A 266 -1.99 -4.38 -4.12
N GLY A 267 -1.57 -5.50 -4.72
CA GLY A 267 -2.04 -6.85 -4.36
C GLY A 267 -3.53 -7.09 -4.66
N HIS A 268 -4.21 -6.11 -5.19
CA HIS A 268 -5.58 -6.11 -5.68
C HIS A 268 -5.62 -5.39 -7.00
N ASP A 269 -6.60 -5.69 -7.84
CA ASP A 269 -6.88 -4.89 -9.02
C ASP A 269 -7.29 -3.48 -8.57
N SER A 270 -6.30 -2.59 -8.48
CA SER A 270 -6.56 -1.17 -8.24
C SER A 270 -7.42 -0.63 -9.35
N TYR A 271 -8.44 0.12 -8.99
CA TYR A 271 -9.29 0.74 -9.99
C TYR A 271 -8.50 1.73 -10.86
N ILE A 272 -7.67 2.56 -10.25
CA ILE A 272 -6.71 3.41 -10.96
C ILE A 272 -5.34 2.76 -10.90
N LYS A 273 -4.77 2.43 -12.06
CA LYS A 273 -3.50 1.72 -12.13
C LYS A 273 -2.32 2.61 -11.71
N PRO A 274 -1.34 2.07 -10.95
CA PRO A 274 -0.19 2.84 -10.45
C PRO A 274 0.62 3.56 -11.54
N GLU A 275 0.81 2.95 -12.70
CA GLU A 275 1.55 3.54 -13.83
C GLU A 275 0.83 4.77 -14.42
N VAL A 276 -0.50 4.77 -14.38
CA VAL A 276 -1.31 5.93 -14.82
C VAL A 276 -1.12 7.11 -13.88
N VAL A 277 -1.15 6.86 -12.57
CA VAL A 277 -0.92 7.88 -11.54
C VAL A 277 0.52 8.38 -11.60
N LEU A 278 1.51 7.49 -11.72
CA LEU A 278 2.92 7.86 -11.79
C LEU A 278 3.21 8.76 -12.99
N ARG A 279 2.64 8.46 -14.15
CA ARG A 279 2.74 9.29 -15.35
C ARG A 279 2.21 10.71 -15.12
N ALA A 280 1.08 10.84 -14.43
CA ALA A 280 0.48 12.15 -14.11
C ALA A 280 1.31 12.92 -13.07
N ARG A 281 1.89 12.24 -12.07
CA ARG A 281 2.80 12.83 -11.07
C ARG A 281 4.09 13.39 -11.69
N LYS A 282 4.66 12.68 -12.64
CA LYS A 282 5.93 13.06 -13.28
C LYS A 282 5.76 13.99 -14.47
N ARG A 283 4.53 14.38 -14.80
CA ARG A 283 4.26 15.26 -15.90
C ARG A 283 4.59 16.71 -15.57
N VAL A 284 5.56 17.25 -16.29
CA VAL A 284 5.99 18.65 -16.18
C VAL A 284 5.46 19.50 -17.35
N GLY A 285 5.35 20.81 -17.17
CA GLY A 285 5.04 21.78 -18.23
C GLY A 285 3.55 21.87 -18.61
N LEU A 286 2.66 21.19 -17.89
CA LEU A 286 1.23 21.36 -18.06
C LEU A 286 0.74 22.45 -17.08
N GLU A 287 0.20 23.55 -17.60
CA GLU A 287 -0.30 24.65 -16.78
C GLU A 287 -1.81 24.48 -16.50
N GLY A 288 -2.22 24.80 -15.29
CA GLY A 288 -3.62 24.86 -14.90
C GLY A 288 -4.34 26.04 -15.55
N ARG A 289 -5.13 25.75 -16.59
CA ARG A 289 -5.91 26.78 -17.31
C ARG A 289 -7.40 26.59 -17.06
N GLY A 290 -8.17 27.68 -17.20
CA GLY A 290 -9.61 27.65 -17.07
C GLY A 290 -10.12 27.82 -15.63
N ARG A 291 -11.35 27.37 -15.38
CA ARG A 291 -12.08 27.61 -14.13
C ARG A 291 -11.56 26.73 -13.00
N LEU A 292 -11.39 27.32 -11.81
CA LEU A 292 -11.01 26.59 -10.61
C LEU A 292 -12.21 25.85 -10.02
N VAL A 293 -12.05 24.58 -9.74
CA VAL A 293 -13.01 23.71 -9.05
C VAL A 293 -12.36 23.14 -7.81
N LEU A 294 -13.06 23.13 -6.70
CA LEU A 294 -12.63 22.51 -5.46
C LEU A 294 -13.44 21.25 -5.18
N GLY A 295 -12.77 20.23 -4.65
CA GLY A 295 -13.40 19.08 -4.03
C GLY A 295 -13.02 19.01 -2.56
N VAL A 296 -13.96 18.79 -1.68
CA VAL A 296 -13.78 18.80 -0.22
C VAL A 296 -14.37 17.49 0.34
N ASP A 297 -13.52 16.68 0.96
CA ASP A 297 -13.91 15.48 1.74
C ASP A 297 -13.73 15.77 3.24
N PRO A 298 -14.79 16.23 3.96
CA PRO A 298 -14.70 16.58 5.37
C PRO A 298 -14.78 15.33 6.25
N LYS A 299 -13.78 15.12 7.11
CA LYS A 299 -13.76 14.05 8.11
C LYS A 299 -13.49 14.60 9.50
N ARG A 300 -14.02 13.96 10.53
CA ARG A 300 -13.91 14.42 11.93
C ARG A 300 -13.29 13.40 12.87
N PHE A 301 -13.43 12.11 12.63
CA PHE A 301 -13.09 11.05 13.58
C PHE A 301 -12.18 9.98 12.97
N GLY A 302 -11.29 9.44 13.78
CA GLY A 302 -10.35 8.37 13.41
C GLY A 302 -9.09 8.89 12.73
N ASP A 303 -8.49 8.04 11.91
CA ASP A 303 -7.27 8.32 11.13
C ASP A 303 -7.57 8.99 9.77
N ASP A 304 -8.86 9.25 9.48
CA ASP A 304 -9.30 9.90 8.25
C ASP A 304 -8.95 11.39 8.28
N ARG A 305 -8.67 11.96 7.10
CA ARG A 305 -8.20 13.34 6.93
C ARG A 305 -9.32 14.23 6.37
N PHE A 306 -9.33 15.49 6.78
CA PHE A 306 -10.09 16.52 6.07
C PHE A 306 -9.26 16.93 4.84
N ALA A 307 -9.70 16.53 3.63
CA ALA A 307 -8.94 16.73 2.40
C ALA A 307 -9.62 17.76 1.47
N ILE A 308 -8.83 18.61 0.84
CA ILE A 308 -9.27 19.58 -0.17
C ILE A 308 -8.37 19.46 -1.39
N ALA A 309 -8.96 19.42 -2.59
CA ALA A 309 -8.28 19.38 -3.88
C ALA A 309 -8.64 20.61 -4.74
N TRP A 310 -7.66 21.15 -5.45
CA TRP A 310 -7.80 22.28 -6.40
C TRP A 310 -7.52 21.80 -7.81
N ARG A 311 -8.51 21.86 -8.69
CA ARG A 311 -8.35 21.44 -10.09
C ARG A 311 -8.72 22.54 -11.07
N ARG A 312 -7.86 22.74 -12.09
CA ARG A 312 -8.15 23.52 -13.29
C ARG A 312 -7.94 22.64 -14.52
N SER A 313 -9.00 22.36 -15.24
CA SER A 313 -8.96 21.53 -16.46
C SER A 313 -8.13 20.24 -16.28
N ARG A 314 -6.93 20.18 -16.85
CA ARG A 314 -6.04 19.00 -16.85
C ARG A 314 -5.03 18.97 -15.70
N VAL A 315 -5.11 19.89 -14.74
CA VAL A 315 -4.13 20.03 -13.66
C VAL A 315 -4.83 20.04 -12.31
N VAL A 316 -4.40 19.17 -11.40
CA VAL A 316 -4.61 19.33 -9.97
C VAL A 316 -3.45 20.16 -9.44
N GLU A 317 -3.71 21.42 -9.11
CA GLU A 317 -2.68 22.38 -8.68
C GLU A 317 -2.10 22.03 -7.31
N LYS A 318 -2.96 21.62 -6.38
CA LYS A 318 -2.58 21.15 -5.05
C LYS A 318 -3.66 20.26 -4.44
N VAL A 319 -3.26 19.43 -3.49
CA VAL A 319 -4.13 18.76 -2.53
C VAL A 319 -3.62 19.11 -1.14
N GLN A 320 -4.52 19.41 -0.24
CA GLN A 320 -4.17 19.77 1.14
C GLN A 320 -4.99 18.94 2.10
N SER A 321 -4.30 18.22 2.98
CA SER A 321 -4.89 17.37 4.00
C SER A 321 -4.62 17.93 5.38
N TYR A 322 -5.61 17.88 6.23
CA TYR A 322 -5.53 18.30 7.62
C TYR A 322 -5.72 17.09 8.51
N VAL A 323 -4.75 16.83 9.35
CA VAL A 323 -4.77 15.75 10.35
C VAL A 323 -5.32 16.29 11.65
N GLY A 324 -6.24 15.57 12.27
CA GLY A 324 -6.83 15.94 13.55
C GLY A 324 -8.33 16.15 13.49
N LYS A 325 -8.93 16.51 14.63
CA LYS A 325 -10.38 16.70 14.74
C LYS A 325 -10.76 18.10 14.29
N ILE A 326 -11.15 18.25 13.02
CA ILE A 326 -11.72 19.51 12.53
C ILE A 326 -13.24 19.48 12.78
N GLY A 327 -13.72 20.43 13.58
CA GLY A 327 -15.14 20.61 13.85
C GLY A 327 -15.89 21.14 12.62
N THR A 328 -17.19 20.92 12.57
CA THR A 328 -18.06 21.34 11.45
C THR A 328 -17.93 22.84 11.15
N VAL A 329 -18.00 23.68 12.18
CA VAL A 329 -17.86 25.15 12.05
C VAL A 329 -16.45 25.54 11.62
N GLU A 330 -15.43 24.88 12.14
CA GLU A 330 -14.03 25.12 11.77
C GLU A 330 -13.78 24.74 10.32
N GLY A 331 -14.31 23.58 9.86
CA GLY A 331 -14.26 23.13 8.48
C GLY A 331 -14.96 24.10 7.54
N ALA A 332 -16.16 24.57 7.89
CA ALA A 332 -16.89 25.57 7.10
C ALA A 332 -16.11 26.90 7.01
N ASN A 333 -15.50 27.36 8.10
CA ASN A 333 -14.65 28.56 8.09
C ASN A 333 -13.40 28.38 7.23
N LEU A 334 -12.78 27.20 7.26
CA LEU A 334 -11.64 26.86 6.41
C LEU A 334 -12.03 26.96 4.93
N VAL A 335 -13.11 26.27 4.53
CA VAL A 335 -13.60 26.29 3.14
C VAL A 335 -14.00 27.69 2.72
N ARG A 336 -14.68 28.47 3.57
CA ARG A 336 -15.02 29.87 3.30
C ARG A 336 -13.79 30.73 2.99
N LYS A 337 -12.75 30.65 3.83
CA LYS A 337 -11.50 31.39 3.60
C LYS A 337 -10.87 31.08 2.24
N ILE A 338 -10.94 29.80 1.83
CA ILE A 338 -10.43 29.35 0.53
C ILE A 338 -11.31 29.89 -0.60
N ILE A 339 -12.65 29.87 -0.46
CA ILE A 339 -13.56 30.47 -1.45
C ILE A 339 -13.25 31.95 -1.64
N ASP A 340 -13.09 32.70 -0.54
CA ASP A 340 -12.84 34.12 -0.57
C ASP A 340 -11.46 34.47 -1.21
N ALA A 341 -10.44 33.64 -0.97
CA ALA A 341 -9.08 33.83 -1.49
C ALA A 341 -8.92 33.37 -2.95
N ASP A 342 -9.35 32.15 -3.27
CA ASP A 342 -9.05 31.47 -4.52
C ASP A 342 -10.16 31.63 -5.58
N ARG A 343 -11.36 32.07 -5.17
CA ARG A 343 -12.54 32.35 -6.00
C ARG A 343 -12.91 31.22 -6.96
N PRO A 344 -13.15 29.98 -6.47
CA PRO A 344 -13.55 28.86 -7.32
C PRO A 344 -14.93 29.11 -7.93
N VAL A 345 -15.17 28.54 -9.11
CA VAL A 345 -16.52 28.57 -9.72
C VAL A 345 -17.46 27.54 -9.10
N ARG A 346 -16.90 26.45 -8.53
CA ARG A 346 -17.63 25.40 -7.83
C ARG A 346 -16.79 24.80 -6.70
N VAL A 347 -17.47 24.44 -5.64
CA VAL A 347 -16.94 23.69 -4.51
C VAL A 347 -17.88 22.51 -4.26
N PHE A 348 -17.40 21.29 -4.48
CA PHE A 348 -18.15 20.07 -4.22
C PHE A 348 -17.76 19.52 -2.86
N ILE A 349 -18.73 19.23 -2.01
CA ILE A 349 -18.54 18.77 -0.63
C ILE A 349 -19.22 17.39 -0.47
N ASP A 350 -18.46 16.37 -0.04
CA ASP A 350 -19.08 15.10 0.35
C ASP A 350 -20.00 15.31 1.55
N LEU A 351 -21.26 14.88 1.41
CA LEU A 351 -22.28 14.99 2.46
C LEU A 351 -22.16 13.90 3.54
N GLY A 352 -21.24 12.95 3.38
CA GLY A 352 -21.00 11.89 4.35
C GLY A 352 -20.52 12.42 5.70
N GLY A 353 -21.03 11.87 6.79
CA GLY A 353 -20.59 12.18 8.15
C GLY A 353 -20.69 13.68 8.51
N THR A 354 -19.54 14.35 8.73
CA THR A 354 -19.48 15.78 9.09
C THR A 354 -19.70 16.72 7.91
N GLY A 355 -19.64 16.21 6.69
CA GLY A 355 -19.69 17.04 5.49
C GLY A 355 -21.03 17.70 5.28
N ALA A 356 -22.13 17.04 5.62
CA ALA A 356 -23.48 17.65 5.59
C ALA A 356 -23.52 18.95 6.41
N GLY A 357 -23.00 18.92 7.64
CA GLY A 357 -23.00 20.13 8.47
C GLY A 357 -22.06 21.23 7.98
N VAL A 358 -20.92 20.89 7.34
CA VAL A 358 -20.05 21.89 6.68
C VAL A 358 -20.78 22.52 5.52
N TYR A 359 -21.48 21.72 4.72
CA TYR A 359 -22.29 22.17 3.60
C TYR A 359 -23.43 23.10 4.05
N ASP A 360 -24.21 22.69 5.04
CA ASP A 360 -25.37 23.47 5.55
C ASP A 360 -24.92 24.83 6.05
N ILE A 361 -23.85 24.91 6.82
CA ILE A 361 -23.31 26.18 7.32
C ILE A 361 -22.88 27.11 6.15
N LEU A 362 -22.24 26.57 5.11
CA LEU A 362 -21.85 27.37 3.95
C LEU A 362 -23.06 27.86 3.13
N VAL A 363 -24.13 27.03 3.04
CA VAL A 363 -25.40 27.43 2.43
C VAL A 363 -26.05 28.55 3.24
N ASP A 364 -26.12 28.42 4.56
CA ASP A 364 -26.64 29.48 5.45
C ASP A 364 -25.85 30.78 5.34
N TRP A 365 -24.56 30.70 5.04
CA TRP A 365 -23.71 31.87 4.78
C TRP A 365 -23.83 32.44 3.36
N GLY A 366 -24.75 31.92 2.55
CA GLY A 366 -25.11 32.47 1.23
C GLY A 366 -24.32 31.90 0.04
N TYR A 367 -23.52 30.85 0.22
CA TYR A 367 -22.71 30.26 -0.87
C TYR A 367 -23.45 29.16 -1.66
N GLY A 368 -24.67 28.78 -1.25
CA GLY A 368 -25.51 27.77 -1.90
C GLY A 368 -26.40 28.30 -3.01
N HIS A 369 -27.23 27.41 -3.57
CA HIS A 369 -28.24 27.78 -4.58
C HIS A 369 -29.18 28.86 -4.05
N ALA A 370 -29.42 29.91 -4.82
CA ALA A 370 -30.19 31.09 -4.42
C ALA A 370 -29.59 31.94 -3.26
N GLY A 371 -28.34 31.69 -2.84
CA GLY A 371 -27.63 32.51 -1.87
C GLY A 371 -27.14 33.84 -2.49
N ASP A 372 -26.94 34.86 -1.67
CA ASP A 372 -26.52 36.20 -2.06
C ASP A 372 -25.05 36.24 -2.55
N LYS A 373 -24.22 35.29 -2.17
CA LYS A 373 -22.81 35.15 -2.58
C LYS A 373 -22.60 34.28 -3.83
N GLY A 374 -23.67 33.79 -4.42
CA GLY A 374 -23.67 32.98 -5.63
C GLY A 374 -23.76 31.47 -5.39
N ASP A 375 -24.05 30.77 -6.45
CA ASP A 375 -24.28 29.34 -6.48
C ASP A 375 -22.94 28.58 -6.57
N ILE A 376 -22.11 28.66 -5.52
CA ILE A 376 -20.73 28.17 -5.51
C ILE A 376 -20.64 26.75 -4.94
N VAL A 377 -21.35 26.47 -3.84
CA VAL A 377 -21.22 25.22 -3.07
C VAL A 377 -22.29 24.20 -3.47
N ARG A 378 -21.89 22.96 -3.68
CA ARG A 378 -22.72 21.80 -3.98
C ARG A 378 -22.42 20.65 -3.03
N GLY A 379 -23.46 20.08 -2.45
CA GLY A 379 -23.38 18.84 -1.70
C GLY A 379 -23.42 17.63 -2.62
N VAL A 380 -22.61 16.64 -2.35
CA VAL A 380 -22.54 15.38 -3.11
C VAL A 380 -22.70 14.21 -2.15
N ASP A 381 -23.71 13.38 -2.38
CA ASP A 381 -23.88 12.11 -1.67
C ASP A 381 -23.14 10.98 -2.42
N PHE A 382 -22.07 10.48 -1.84
CA PHE A 382 -21.26 9.38 -2.42
C PHE A 382 -22.07 8.10 -2.61
N GLY A 383 -23.06 7.84 -1.74
CA GLY A 383 -23.93 6.68 -1.80
C GLY A 383 -25.06 6.82 -2.83
N GLY A 384 -25.34 8.03 -3.26
CA GLY A 384 -26.44 8.37 -4.16
C GLY A 384 -26.34 7.72 -5.55
N ALA A 385 -27.40 7.82 -6.33
CA ALA A 385 -27.42 7.32 -7.70
C ALA A 385 -26.45 8.12 -8.60
N PRO A 386 -25.85 7.50 -9.61
CA PRO A 386 -25.08 8.19 -10.64
C PRO A 386 -25.94 9.26 -11.33
N GLN A 387 -25.33 10.36 -11.76
CA GLN A 387 -26.01 11.48 -12.42
C GLN A 387 -25.57 11.69 -13.88
N GLY A 388 -24.70 10.79 -14.41
CA GLY A 388 -24.29 10.81 -15.81
C GLY A 388 -25.27 10.15 -16.75
N ASP A 389 -24.92 10.16 -18.04
CA ASP A 389 -25.69 9.51 -19.08
C ASP A 389 -25.79 7.99 -18.90
N ALA A 390 -26.79 7.37 -19.55
CA ALA A 390 -27.03 5.94 -19.42
C ALA A 390 -25.91 5.07 -20.04
N GLU A 391 -25.08 5.64 -20.91
CA GLU A 391 -23.98 4.96 -21.60
C GLU A 391 -22.64 5.59 -21.26
N TYR A 392 -21.70 4.75 -20.84
CA TYR A 392 -20.33 5.14 -20.54
C TYR A 392 -19.37 4.51 -21.52
N SER A 393 -18.35 5.24 -21.93
CA SER A 393 -17.30 4.79 -22.85
C SER A 393 -15.90 5.08 -22.29
N ASP A 394 -14.92 4.26 -22.68
CA ASP A 394 -13.52 4.51 -22.42
C ASP A 394 -12.96 5.65 -23.31
N VAL A 395 -11.66 5.92 -23.18
CA VAL A 395 -10.99 6.97 -23.97
C VAL A 395 -10.92 6.67 -25.48
N ASP A 396 -11.12 5.43 -25.88
CA ASP A 396 -11.17 4.95 -27.26
C ASP A 396 -12.62 4.84 -27.79
N GLY A 397 -13.61 5.20 -26.97
CA GLY A 397 -15.04 5.15 -27.31
C GLY A 397 -15.66 3.76 -27.20
N LYS A 398 -15.00 2.79 -26.56
CA LYS A 398 -15.57 1.46 -26.32
C LYS A 398 -16.54 1.50 -25.14
N PRO A 399 -17.68 0.80 -25.20
CA PRO A 399 -18.63 0.75 -24.11
C PRO A 399 -17.99 0.24 -22.80
N MET A 400 -18.28 0.91 -21.71
CA MET A 400 -17.86 0.54 -20.36
C MET A 400 -19.05 0.20 -19.47
N ALA A 401 -18.80 -0.60 -18.44
CA ALA A 401 -19.76 -0.81 -17.36
C ALA A 401 -20.05 0.51 -16.63
N GLY A 402 -21.31 0.85 -16.47
CA GLY A 402 -21.73 2.04 -15.74
C GLY A 402 -21.40 1.92 -14.24
N PRO A 403 -21.33 3.03 -13.51
CA PRO A 403 -21.06 3.03 -12.08
C PRO A 403 -22.29 2.61 -11.25
N ARG A 404 -22.08 1.96 -10.12
CA ARG A 404 -23.14 1.56 -9.18
C ARG A 404 -23.69 2.75 -8.38
N ASN A 405 -22.82 3.68 -8.00
CA ASN A 405 -23.16 4.83 -7.18
C ASN A 405 -22.34 6.07 -7.58
N ARG A 406 -22.63 7.19 -6.96
CA ARG A 406 -22.02 8.48 -7.24
C ARG A 406 -20.51 8.50 -7.02
N ARG A 407 -19.99 7.81 -5.96
CA ARG A 407 -18.56 7.70 -5.71
C ARG A 407 -17.86 6.98 -6.86
N ALA A 408 -18.39 5.83 -7.29
CA ALA A 408 -17.84 5.07 -8.41
C ALA A 408 -17.86 5.89 -9.72
N GLU A 409 -18.90 6.69 -9.95
CA GLU A 409 -18.98 7.57 -11.11
C GLU A 409 -17.87 8.63 -11.14
N MET A 410 -17.66 9.33 -10.02
CA MET A 410 -16.62 10.37 -9.94
C MET A 410 -15.21 9.79 -10.06
N TRP A 411 -14.97 8.63 -9.46
CA TRP A 411 -13.73 7.90 -9.61
C TRP A 411 -13.50 7.45 -11.05
N MET A 412 -14.53 6.95 -11.72
CA MET A 412 -14.46 6.58 -13.12
C MET A 412 -14.11 7.80 -14.01
N ARG A 413 -14.77 8.94 -13.79
CA ARG A 413 -14.46 10.18 -14.51
C ARG A 413 -13.03 10.66 -14.25
N SER A 414 -12.54 10.56 -13.02
CA SER A 414 -11.16 10.92 -12.67
C SER A 414 -10.13 9.99 -13.33
N ASN A 415 -10.42 8.68 -13.43
CA ASN A 415 -9.57 7.72 -14.14
C ASN A 415 -9.53 7.99 -15.65
N LEU A 416 -10.68 8.20 -16.28
CA LEU A 416 -10.77 8.58 -17.70
C LEU A 416 -10.00 9.88 -17.97
N TRP A 417 -10.13 10.87 -17.08
CA TRP A 417 -9.38 12.12 -17.15
C TRP A 417 -7.86 11.92 -17.11
N LEU A 418 -7.35 10.98 -16.33
CA LEU A 418 -5.93 10.63 -16.33
C LEU A 418 -5.48 9.98 -17.66
N LEU A 419 -6.36 9.19 -18.27
CA LEU A 419 -6.10 8.41 -19.47
C LEU A 419 -6.28 9.21 -20.79
N GLU A 420 -7.02 10.31 -20.78
CA GLU A 420 -7.26 11.12 -21.97
C GLU A 420 -5.97 11.53 -22.69
N PRO A 421 -6.01 11.63 -24.06
CA PRO A 421 -4.89 12.14 -24.84
C PRO A 421 -4.41 13.51 -24.34
N GLY A 422 -3.09 13.66 -24.28
CA GLY A 422 -2.50 14.87 -23.67
C GLY A 422 -2.22 14.77 -22.18
N GLY A 423 -2.77 13.75 -21.50
CA GLY A 423 -2.49 13.43 -20.11
C GLY A 423 -2.99 14.47 -19.11
N ALA A 424 -2.75 14.22 -17.84
CA ALA A 424 -3.06 15.08 -16.73
C ALA A 424 -1.80 15.34 -15.88
N SER A 425 -1.83 16.39 -15.05
CA SER A 425 -0.77 16.66 -14.07
C SER A 425 -1.36 16.72 -12.66
N ILE A 426 -0.73 16.05 -11.73
CA ILE A 426 -1.09 16.03 -10.31
C ILE A 426 0.16 16.27 -9.46
N PRO A 427 0.02 16.67 -8.19
CA PRO A 427 1.17 16.85 -7.29
C PRO A 427 2.01 15.56 -7.17
N ASP A 428 3.33 15.71 -7.14
CA ASP A 428 4.27 14.60 -6.95
C ASP A 428 4.29 14.20 -5.46
N SER A 429 3.34 13.36 -5.07
CA SER A 429 3.12 12.92 -3.70
C SER A 429 2.88 11.42 -3.63
N ASP A 430 3.64 10.72 -2.77
CA ASP A 430 3.46 9.28 -2.52
C ASP A 430 2.14 9.01 -1.79
N ALA A 431 1.73 9.90 -0.89
CA ALA A 431 0.46 9.80 -0.19
C ALA A 431 -0.72 9.85 -1.18
N LEU A 432 -0.66 10.77 -2.15
CA LEU A 432 -1.68 10.91 -3.18
C LEU A 432 -1.72 9.70 -4.12
N GLN A 433 -0.56 9.14 -4.50
CA GLN A 433 -0.51 7.92 -5.29
C GLN A 433 -1.08 6.73 -4.50
N THR A 434 -0.74 6.62 -3.22
CA THR A 434 -1.29 5.61 -2.32
C THR A 434 -2.82 5.67 -2.30
N ASP A 435 -3.39 6.85 -2.08
CA ASP A 435 -4.83 7.05 -2.06
C ASP A 435 -5.49 6.70 -3.41
N ALA A 436 -4.90 7.13 -4.53
CA ALA A 436 -5.40 6.86 -5.87
C ALA A 436 -5.45 5.36 -6.23
N CYS A 437 -4.43 4.60 -5.78
CA CYS A 437 -4.27 3.19 -6.10
C CYS A 437 -4.85 2.25 -5.02
N ALA A 438 -5.30 2.78 -3.88
CA ALA A 438 -5.73 1.97 -2.75
C ALA A 438 -7.04 1.19 -2.97
N PRO A 439 -8.12 1.74 -3.55
CA PRO A 439 -9.36 0.99 -3.72
C PRO A 439 -9.26 -0.06 -4.82
N GLY A 440 -9.63 -1.29 -4.48
CA GLY A 440 -10.02 -2.31 -5.44
C GLY A 440 -11.40 -2.02 -6.03
N PHE A 441 -11.80 -2.84 -7.00
CA PHE A 441 -13.13 -2.74 -7.62
C PHE A 441 -13.72 -4.11 -7.90
N THR A 442 -15.01 -4.14 -8.07
CA THR A 442 -15.79 -5.31 -8.48
C THR A 442 -16.97 -4.85 -9.33
N TYR A 443 -17.71 -5.80 -9.87
CA TYR A 443 -18.96 -5.54 -10.57
C TYR A 443 -20.11 -6.18 -9.80
N ASP A 444 -21.22 -5.48 -9.69
CA ASP A 444 -22.43 -6.03 -9.08
C ASP A 444 -23.14 -7.02 -10.07
N MET A 445 -24.24 -7.62 -9.62
CA MET A 445 -25.01 -8.56 -10.45
C MET A 445 -25.56 -7.94 -11.74
N GLN A 446 -25.60 -6.61 -11.84
CA GLN A 446 -26.02 -5.88 -13.04
C GLN A 446 -24.82 -5.39 -13.86
N GLN A 447 -23.63 -5.93 -13.59
CA GLN A 447 -22.37 -5.56 -14.24
C GLN A 447 -22.01 -4.08 -14.07
N ARG A 448 -22.42 -3.43 -12.98
CA ARG A 448 -22.06 -2.04 -12.69
C ARG A 448 -20.83 -1.97 -11.80
N LEU A 449 -19.95 -1.04 -12.10
CA LEU A 449 -18.73 -0.77 -11.35
C LEU A 449 -19.03 -0.40 -9.89
N LEU A 450 -18.43 -1.10 -8.97
CA LEU A 450 -18.46 -0.83 -7.54
C LEU A 450 -17.04 -0.76 -6.99
N LEU A 451 -16.68 0.37 -6.41
CA LEU A 451 -15.40 0.51 -5.70
C LEU A 451 -15.46 -0.20 -4.34
N GLU A 452 -14.31 -0.69 -3.92
CA GLU A 452 -14.13 -1.24 -2.58
C GLU A 452 -14.58 -0.24 -1.51
N SER A 453 -15.33 -0.74 -0.53
CA SER A 453 -15.80 0.09 0.58
C SER A 453 -14.67 0.50 1.51
N LYS A 454 -14.78 1.68 2.15
CA LYS A 454 -13.81 2.14 3.17
C LYS A 454 -13.68 1.15 4.34
N GLU A 455 -14.73 0.39 4.65
CA GLU A 455 -14.72 -0.65 5.68
C GLU A 455 -13.86 -1.85 5.28
N HIS A 456 -13.99 -2.33 4.04
CA HIS A 456 -13.14 -3.42 3.52
C HIS A 456 -11.67 -2.99 3.43
N MET A 457 -11.40 -1.77 2.97
CA MET A 457 -10.05 -1.21 2.96
C MET A 457 -9.43 -1.19 4.37
N ARG A 458 -10.17 -0.73 5.38
CA ARG A 458 -9.72 -0.74 6.77
C ARG A 458 -9.50 -2.16 7.31
N ALA A 459 -10.35 -3.12 6.94
CA ALA A 459 -10.21 -4.51 7.37
C ALA A 459 -8.88 -5.13 6.90
N ARG A 460 -8.39 -4.73 5.72
CA ARG A 460 -7.07 -5.14 5.20
C ARG A 460 -5.93 -4.16 5.54
N GLY A 461 -6.16 -3.24 6.48
CA GLY A 461 -5.13 -2.34 7.01
C GLY A 461 -4.76 -1.15 6.12
N VAL A 462 -5.59 -0.83 5.12
CA VAL A 462 -5.39 0.29 4.20
C VAL A 462 -6.25 1.47 4.62
N ARG A 463 -5.69 2.68 4.56
CA ARG A 463 -6.40 3.91 4.90
C ARG A 463 -7.48 4.27 3.88
N SER A 464 -8.41 5.12 4.32
CA SER A 464 -9.36 5.81 3.43
C SER A 464 -8.62 6.68 2.42
N PRO A 465 -9.02 6.68 1.14
CA PRO A 465 -8.37 7.45 0.08
C PRO A 465 -8.90 8.90 0.03
N ASP A 466 -8.81 9.61 1.16
CA ASP A 466 -9.48 10.91 1.37
C ASP A 466 -8.93 11.99 0.40
N GLU A 467 -7.63 11.96 0.07
CA GLU A 467 -7.03 12.90 -0.89
C GLU A 467 -7.55 12.65 -2.32
N TRP A 468 -7.69 11.38 -2.72
CA TRP A 468 -8.25 11.09 -4.04
C TRP A 468 -9.77 11.24 -4.07
N ASP A 469 -10.49 10.96 -2.99
CA ASP A 469 -11.92 11.24 -2.87
C ASP A 469 -12.17 12.76 -3.06
N ALA A 470 -11.30 13.63 -2.52
CA ALA A 470 -11.37 15.08 -2.77
C ALA A 470 -11.09 15.45 -4.24
N ILE A 471 -10.14 14.80 -4.92
CA ILE A 471 -9.95 14.98 -6.38
C ILE A 471 -11.17 14.50 -7.15
N ALA A 472 -11.69 13.31 -6.84
CA ALA A 472 -12.84 12.72 -7.50
C ALA A 472 -14.08 13.64 -7.41
N LEU A 473 -14.31 14.30 -6.28
CA LEU A 473 -15.36 15.28 -6.10
C LEU A 473 -15.32 16.41 -7.14
N THR A 474 -14.14 16.81 -7.61
CA THR A 474 -14.03 17.86 -8.64
C THR A 474 -14.65 17.45 -9.98
N PHE A 475 -15.02 16.19 -10.15
CA PHE A 475 -15.69 15.61 -11.33
C PHE A 475 -17.19 15.34 -11.10
N ALA A 476 -17.75 15.84 -9.99
CA ALA A 476 -19.17 15.64 -9.67
C ALA A 476 -20.10 16.18 -10.78
N GLU A 477 -19.80 17.35 -11.32
CA GLU A 477 -20.56 17.93 -12.43
C GLU A 477 -19.61 18.39 -13.55
N PRO A 478 -20.05 18.37 -14.81
CA PRO A 478 -19.28 18.96 -15.91
C PRO A 478 -19.20 20.49 -15.74
N ILE A 479 -17.99 21.01 -15.73
CA ILE A 479 -17.75 22.47 -15.71
C ILE A 479 -17.32 22.90 -17.11
N GLY A 480 -18.13 23.72 -17.78
CA GLY A 480 -17.83 24.22 -19.11
C GLY A 480 -16.49 24.96 -19.16
N SER A 481 -15.64 24.61 -20.12
CA SER A 481 -14.37 25.31 -20.34
C SER A 481 -14.64 26.64 -21.06
N THR A 482 -14.03 27.73 -20.57
CA THR A 482 -14.05 29.01 -21.26
C THR A 482 -13.12 29.04 -22.48
N ASP A 483 -12.35 28.00 -22.75
CA ASP A 483 -11.39 27.90 -23.85
C ASP A 483 -12.02 27.66 -25.24
N ASN A 484 -13.28 27.25 -25.31
CA ASN A 484 -13.95 27.01 -26.60
C ASN A 484 -14.42 28.29 -27.35
N GLU A 485 -14.35 29.45 -26.73
CA GLU A 485 -14.73 30.72 -27.43
C GLU A 485 -13.60 31.36 -28.23
N ARG A 486 -12.34 30.95 -28.06
CA ARG A 486 -11.20 31.56 -28.76
C ARG A 486 -10.67 30.81 -29.99
N THR A 487 -11.21 29.67 -30.34
CA THR A 487 -10.75 28.84 -31.48
C THR A 487 -11.77 28.79 -32.65
N ARG A 488 -12.78 29.62 -32.68
CA ARG A 488 -13.50 29.82 -33.95
C ARG A 488 -12.65 30.75 -34.83
N PRO A 489 -12.18 30.28 -35.99
CA PRO A 489 -11.53 31.18 -36.94
C PRO A 489 -12.52 32.30 -37.29
N ARG A 490 -12.11 33.55 -37.10
CA ARG A 490 -12.84 34.68 -37.64
C ARG A 490 -12.99 34.46 -39.15
N ALA A 491 -14.22 34.39 -39.63
CA ALA A 491 -14.50 34.46 -41.06
C ALA A 491 -13.82 35.71 -41.64
N PRO A 492 -13.14 35.63 -42.77
CA PRO A 492 -12.55 36.80 -43.40
C PRO A 492 -13.66 37.83 -43.71
N PRO A 493 -13.40 39.11 -43.56
CA PRO A 493 -14.39 40.14 -43.91
C PRO A 493 -14.75 39.98 -45.38
N GLY A 494 -16.05 39.88 -45.67
CA GLY A 494 -16.60 39.70 -46.98
C GLY A 494 -16.08 40.78 -47.91
N GLY A 495 -15.44 40.36 -49.01
CA GLY A 495 -15.06 41.20 -50.11
C GLY A 495 -16.32 41.73 -50.80
N TRP A 496 -16.32 42.98 -51.11
CA TRP A 496 -17.27 43.72 -51.91
C TRP A 496 -17.41 43.04 -53.27
N GLN A 497 -18.62 42.71 -53.63
CA GLN A 497 -18.96 42.48 -55.03
C GLN A 497 -19.35 43.84 -55.63
N SER A 498 -18.58 44.28 -56.55
CA SER A 498 -18.95 45.33 -57.52
C SER A 498 -19.38 44.70 -58.83
N ALA A 499 -20.50 45.20 -59.33
CA ALA A 499 -21.14 45.08 -60.66
C ALA A 499 -21.94 43.83 -60.91
#